data_711c9281e143d7ba13b48a3977c96317
#
_entry.id   711c9281e143d7ba13b48a3977c96317
#
_cell.length_a   1.000
_cell.length_b   1.000
_cell.length_c   1.000
_cell.angle_alpha   90.00
_cell.angle_beta   90.00
_cell.angle_gamma   90.00
#
_symmetry.space_group_name_H-M   'P 1'
#
loop_
_entity.id
_entity.type
_entity.pdbx_description
1 polymer ?
#
loop_
_entity_poly.entity_id
_entity_poly.type
_entity_poly.pdbx_seq_one_letter_code
_entity_poly.pdbx_strand_id
1 'polypeptide(L)'
;GDLLPFNNKEDYFKINFLNNNNLLSWLEYADEDQAKNYLLSRLEGRIKSKKLTYAPCHTEIILNELPNIDLYKKFFGSYSKACEELKIMPLFGRNIMKDFFKKDDFFKSLKILIDTREQQPLEFDKSMTMKLDFGDYTLGAPHYDYTYVDRKSETDFKGTFSSGLDRFKRELDRAKNFSSYVFVVVESTIEDIIKNNLNSHYKSNLSYVWHNVREICHEYKGVCQFVFTGGREQSEEIIPKILFHGKKLWDVDLQYFIDKK
;
A
#
# COMPACT_ATOMS: atom_id res chain seq x y z
N GLY A 1 -25.28 14.94 -14.46
CA GLY A 1 -24.80 15.70 -15.50
C GLY A 1 -24.15 14.93 -16.62
N ASP A 2 -24.03 15.56 -17.71
CA ASP A 2 -23.61 15.07 -19.02
C ASP A 2 -22.09 14.94 -19.09
N LEU A 3 -21.56 13.95 -18.40
CA LEU A 3 -20.12 13.78 -18.27
C LEU A 3 -19.49 12.86 -19.31
N LEU A 4 -20.30 12.18 -20.11
CA LEU A 4 -19.84 11.19 -21.07
C LEU A 4 -20.61 11.32 -22.38
N PRO A 5 -19.98 11.05 -23.54
CA PRO A 5 -20.63 11.17 -24.84
C PRO A 5 -21.60 10.01 -25.10
N PHE A 6 -22.42 9.67 -24.12
CA PHE A 6 -23.36 8.57 -24.22
C PHE A 6 -24.77 9.09 -24.40
N ASN A 7 -25.41 8.57 -25.41
CA ASN A 7 -26.79 8.93 -25.78
C ASN A 7 -27.82 8.23 -24.88
N ASN A 8 -27.43 7.30 -24.01
CA ASN A 8 -28.35 6.57 -23.16
C ASN A 8 -27.72 6.07 -21.82
N LYS A 9 -28.58 5.68 -20.89
CA LYS A 9 -28.18 5.16 -19.58
C LYS A 9 -27.39 3.85 -19.65
N GLU A 10 -27.60 3.01 -20.63
CA GLU A 10 -26.91 1.71 -20.75
C GLU A 10 -25.43 1.90 -21.07
N ASP A 11 -25.10 2.85 -21.93
CA ASP A 11 -23.70 3.15 -22.25
C ASP A 11 -22.98 3.78 -21.06
N TYR A 12 -23.68 4.61 -20.30
CA TYR A 12 -23.17 5.15 -19.05
C TYR A 12 -22.83 4.05 -18.02
N PHE A 13 -23.72 3.08 -17.84
CA PHE A 13 -23.50 1.95 -16.93
C PHE A 13 -22.37 1.03 -17.40
N LYS A 14 -22.26 0.75 -18.69
CA LYS A 14 -21.18 -0.07 -19.25
C LYS A 14 -19.79 0.52 -18.92
N ILE A 15 -19.63 1.82 -19.01
CA ILE A 15 -18.35 2.48 -18.76
C ILE A 15 -18.01 2.58 -17.29
N ASN A 16 -18.99 2.78 -16.43
CA ASN A 16 -18.73 2.80 -14.98
C ASN A 16 -18.20 1.47 -14.43
N PHE A 17 -18.35 0.38 -15.19
CA PHE A 17 -17.83 -0.96 -14.87
C PHE A 17 -16.66 -1.39 -15.75
N LEU A 18 -16.07 -0.50 -16.54
CA LEU A 18 -14.91 -0.83 -17.36
C LEU A 18 -13.71 -1.19 -16.48
N ASN A 19 -13.08 -2.32 -16.78
CA ASN A 19 -11.74 -2.61 -16.25
C ASN A 19 -10.72 -1.62 -16.82
N ASN A 20 -9.52 -1.58 -16.27
CA ASN A 20 -8.50 -0.62 -16.69
C ASN A 20 -8.13 -0.69 -18.19
N ASN A 21 -8.23 -1.85 -18.84
CA ASN A 21 -7.93 -2.00 -20.26
C ASN A 21 -9.01 -1.32 -21.14
N ASN A 22 -10.26 -1.53 -20.82
CA ASN A 22 -11.37 -0.88 -21.53
C ASN A 22 -11.38 0.63 -21.28
N LEU A 23 -11.02 1.06 -20.07
CA LEU A 23 -10.87 2.47 -19.75
C LEU A 23 -9.78 3.13 -20.59
N LEU A 24 -8.63 2.49 -20.78
CA LEU A 24 -7.54 3.01 -21.61
C LEU A 24 -8.01 3.21 -23.05
N SER A 25 -8.73 2.22 -23.64
CA SER A 25 -9.27 2.32 -24.99
C SER A 25 -10.28 3.47 -25.12
N TRP A 26 -11.14 3.65 -24.12
CA TRP A 26 -12.09 4.77 -24.13
C TRP A 26 -11.41 6.13 -24.02
N LEU A 27 -10.38 6.25 -23.17
CA LEU A 27 -9.64 7.50 -22.99
C LEU A 27 -8.90 7.98 -24.24
N GLU A 28 -8.66 7.10 -25.23
CA GLU A 28 -8.10 7.48 -26.53
C GLU A 28 -9.06 8.35 -27.35
N TYR A 29 -10.36 8.24 -27.11
CA TYR A 29 -11.42 8.94 -27.85
C TYR A 29 -12.12 10.02 -27.03
N ALA A 30 -11.97 10.01 -25.71
CA ALA A 30 -12.55 11.01 -24.83
C ALA A 30 -11.79 12.34 -24.92
N ASP A 31 -12.50 13.46 -24.86
CA ASP A 31 -11.85 14.73 -24.65
C ASP A 31 -11.30 14.85 -23.20
N GLU A 32 -10.42 15.84 -22.98
CA GLU A 32 -9.74 16.00 -21.71
C GLU A 32 -10.71 16.23 -20.54
N ASP A 33 -11.75 17.04 -20.74
CA ASP A 33 -12.72 17.36 -19.68
C ASP A 33 -13.56 16.13 -19.33
N GLN A 34 -13.98 15.35 -20.34
CA GLN A 34 -14.69 14.08 -20.12
C GLN A 34 -13.83 13.09 -19.34
N ALA A 35 -12.56 12.94 -19.71
CA ALA A 35 -11.61 12.06 -19.02
C ALA A 35 -11.42 12.48 -17.55
N LYS A 36 -11.18 13.76 -17.30
CA LYS A 36 -11.02 14.31 -15.94
C LYS A 36 -12.28 14.11 -15.10
N ASN A 37 -13.44 14.41 -15.65
CA ASN A 37 -14.71 14.25 -14.94
C ASN A 37 -15.00 12.78 -14.60
N TYR A 38 -14.73 11.86 -15.52
CA TYR A 38 -14.86 10.42 -15.24
C TYR A 38 -13.92 9.96 -14.12
N LEU A 39 -12.65 10.32 -14.18
CA LEU A 39 -11.65 9.96 -13.17
C LEU A 39 -12.03 10.50 -11.78
N LEU A 40 -12.44 11.77 -11.70
CA LEU A 40 -12.90 12.38 -10.45
C LEU A 40 -14.17 11.72 -9.92
N SER A 41 -15.13 11.40 -10.78
CA SER A 41 -16.37 10.72 -10.40
C SER A 41 -16.10 9.34 -9.77
N ARG A 42 -15.18 8.56 -10.34
CA ARG A 42 -14.81 7.25 -9.80
C ARG A 42 -14.14 7.37 -8.43
N LEU A 43 -13.22 8.31 -8.28
CA LEU A 43 -12.53 8.58 -7.02
C LEU A 43 -13.50 9.10 -5.94
N GLU A 44 -14.32 10.07 -6.28
CA GLU A 44 -15.33 10.63 -5.38
C GLU A 44 -16.35 9.58 -4.92
N GLY A 45 -16.79 8.73 -5.82
CA GLY A 45 -17.69 7.62 -5.51
C GLY A 45 -17.12 6.70 -4.44
N ARG A 46 -15.83 6.35 -4.54
CA ARG A 46 -15.14 5.54 -3.52
C ARG A 46 -15.04 6.27 -2.18
N ILE A 47 -14.62 7.53 -2.19
CA ILE A 47 -14.49 8.36 -0.99
C ILE A 47 -15.82 8.44 -0.25
N LYS A 48 -16.91 8.75 -0.96
CA LYS A 48 -18.25 8.86 -0.37
C LYS A 48 -18.79 7.52 0.15
N SER A 49 -18.65 6.44 -0.63
CA SER A 49 -19.17 5.11 -0.26
C SER A 49 -18.52 4.54 0.99
N LYS A 50 -17.27 4.86 1.24
CA LYS A 50 -16.48 4.40 2.40
C LYS A 50 -16.30 5.47 3.47
N LYS A 51 -16.84 6.67 3.27
CA LYS A 51 -16.71 7.82 4.18
C LYS A 51 -15.24 8.11 4.52
N LEU A 52 -14.38 8.09 3.49
CA LEU A 52 -12.95 8.29 3.66
C LEU A 52 -12.63 9.75 3.98
N THR A 53 -11.67 9.96 4.88
CA THR A 53 -11.12 11.29 5.21
C THR A 53 -9.88 11.63 4.38
N TYR A 54 -9.26 10.61 3.76
CA TYR A 54 -8.16 10.72 2.81
C TYR A 54 -8.51 9.96 1.53
N ALA A 55 -8.02 10.44 0.40
CA ALA A 55 -8.15 9.71 -0.85
C ALA A 55 -7.37 8.38 -0.80
N PRO A 56 -7.88 7.31 -1.41
CA PRO A 56 -7.32 5.97 -1.31
C PRO A 56 -5.89 5.87 -1.83
N CYS A 57 -5.09 4.99 -1.21
CA CYS A 57 -3.76 4.65 -1.69
C CYS A 57 -3.81 3.67 -2.87
N HIS A 58 -2.66 3.43 -3.48
CA HIS A 58 -2.51 2.51 -4.61
C HIS A 58 -3.08 1.11 -4.35
N THR A 59 -2.79 0.51 -3.20
CA THR A 59 -3.31 -0.82 -2.84
C THR A 59 -4.85 -0.85 -2.81
N GLU A 60 -5.49 0.17 -2.25
CA GLU A 60 -6.95 0.28 -2.25
C GLU A 60 -7.50 0.47 -3.66
N ILE A 61 -6.81 1.26 -4.48
CA ILE A 61 -7.19 1.51 -5.88
C ILE A 61 -7.19 0.21 -6.69
N ILE A 62 -6.11 -0.57 -6.63
CA ILE A 62 -6.01 -1.83 -7.41
C ILE A 62 -6.99 -2.89 -6.92
N LEU A 63 -7.18 -3.01 -5.60
CA LEU A 63 -8.11 -3.99 -5.00
C LEU A 63 -9.58 -3.73 -5.34
N ASN A 64 -9.93 -2.51 -5.71
CA ASN A 64 -11.32 -2.10 -6.01
C ASN A 64 -11.51 -1.70 -7.46
N GLU A 65 -10.59 -2.07 -8.34
CA GLU A 65 -10.67 -1.80 -9.78
C GLU A 65 -10.95 -0.32 -10.11
N LEU A 66 -10.41 0.58 -9.30
CA LEU A 66 -10.46 2.01 -9.58
C LEU A 66 -9.44 2.37 -10.68
N PRO A 67 -9.64 3.48 -11.39
CA PRO A 67 -8.65 3.96 -12.35
C PRO A 67 -7.28 4.12 -11.70
N ASN A 68 -6.23 3.67 -12.38
CA ASN A 68 -4.86 3.69 -11.85
C ASN A 68 -4.37 5.11 -11.54
N ILE A 69 -3.51 5.23 -10.53
CA ILE A 69 -2.88 6.51 -10.15
C ILE A 69 -2.21 7.19 -11.35
N ASP A 70 -1.63 6.45 -12.27
CA ASP A 70 -0.98 6.98 -13.47
C ASP A 70 -1.95 7.72 -14.41
N LEU A 71 -3.21 7.35 -14.45
CA LEU A 71 -4.22 8.08 -15.20
C LEU A 71 -4.50 9.45 -14.58
N TYR A 72 -4.58 9.53 -13.26
CA TYR A 72 -4.70 10.82 -12.56
C TYR A 72 -3.47 11.70 -12.80
N LYS A 73 -2.27 11.11 -12.78
CA LYS A 73 -1.04 11.84 -13.11
C LYS A 73 -1.05 12.39 -14.54
N LYS A 74 -1.53 11.59 -15.49
CA LYS A 74 -1.60 11.99 -16.90
C LYS A 74 -2.50 13.21 -17.11
N PHE A 75 -3.69 13.22 -16.51
CA PHE A 75 -4.70 14.25 -16.75
C PHE A 75 -4.61 15.45 -15.80
N PHE A 76 -4.09 15.26 -14.57
CA PHE A 76 -4.01 16.32 -13.56
C PHE A 76 -2.58 16.73 -13.22
N GLY A 77 -1.57 16.07 -13.76
CA GLY A 77 -0.16 16.29 -13.45
C GLY A 77 0.34 15.49 -12.24
N SER A 78 -0.50 15.24 -11.25
CA SER A 78 -0.23 14.35 -10.12
C SER A 78 -1.53 13.81 -9.52
N TYR A 79 -1.43 12.73 -8.75
CA TYR A 79 -2.56 12.22 -7.99
C TYR A 79 -3.02 13.21 -6.91
N SER A 80 -2.08 13.89 -6.26
CA SER A 80 -2.39 14.92 -5.26
C SER A 80 -3.23 16.06 -5.87
N LYS A 81 -2.90 16.51 -7.09
CA LYS A 81 -3.69 17.55 -7.78
C LYS A 81 -5.11 17.08 -8.10
N ALA A 82 -5.28 15.83 -8.50
CA ALA A 82 -6.61 15.27 -8.69
C ALA A 82 -7.41 15.24 -7.37
N CYS A 83 -6.76 14.89 -6.27
CA CYS A 83 -7.38 14.91 -4.94
C CYS A 83 -7.78 16.34 -4.50
N GLU A 84 -6.97 17.35 -4.83
CA GLU A 84 -7.27 18.77 -4.55
C GLU A 84 -8.58 19.21 -5.22
N GLU A 85 -8.88 18.74 -6.43
CA GLU A 85 -10.15 19.00 -7.11
C GLU A 85 -11.36 18.52 -6.31
N LEU A 86 -11.18 17.46 -5.53
CA LEU A 86 -12.20 16.91 -4.63
C LEU A 86 -12.09 17.45 -3.19
N LYS A 87 -11.21 18.40 -2.95
CA LYS A 87 -10.96 18.99 -1.63
C LYS A 87 -10.59 17.95 -0.56
N ILE A 88 -9.80 16.97 -0.94
CA ILE A 88 -9.31 15.91 -0.07
C ILE A 88 -7.81 15.72 -0.26
N MET A 89 -7.11 15.31 0.79
CA MET A 89 -5.70 14.96 0.70
C MET A 89 -5.53 13.46 0.39
N PRO A 90 -4.52 13.08 -0.39
CA PRO A 90 -4.18 11.67 -0.55
C PRO A 90 -3.66 11.07 0.76
N LEU A 91 -3.82 9.76 0.93
CA LEU A 91 -3.32 9.05 2.11
C LEU A 91 -1.80 9.18 2.26
N PHE A 92 -1.08 9.21 1.14
CA PHE A 92 0.37 9.45 1.05
C PHE A 92 0.65 10.61 0.10
N GLY A 93 1.42 11.60 0.56
CA GLY A 93 1.62 12.87 -0.15
C GLY A 93 3.01 13.06 -0.77
N ARG A 94 3.97 12.17 -0.52
CA ARG A 94 5.36 12.33 -0.96
C ARG A 94 5.77 11.35 -2.04
N ASN A 95 6.66 11.80 -2.91
CA ASN A 95 7.35 10.94 -3.88
C ASN A 95 8.50 10.19 -3.22
N ILE A 96 8.81 9.01 -3.80
CA ILE A 96 9.98 8.23 -3.41
C ILE A 96 11.27 8.96 -3.80
N MET A 97 12.33 8.78 -3.03
CA MET A 97 13.65 9.28 -3.39
C MET A 97 14.21 8.55 -4.62
N LYS A 98 14.90 9.28 -5.48
CA LYS A 98 15.37 8.79 -6.80
C LYS A 98 16.30 7.57 -6.71
N ASP A 99 17.01 7.42 -5.63
CA ASP A 99 18.03 6.38 -5.42
C ASP A 99 17.53 5.16 -4.65
N PHE A 100 16.26 5.15 -4.25
CA PHE A 100 15.70 4.03 -3.46
C PHE A 100 15.88 2.67 -4.14
N PHE A 101 15.68 2.58 -5.45
CA PHE A 101 15.80 1.33 -6.21
C PHE A 101 17.19 1.05 -6.76
N LYS A 102 18.17 1.91 -6.51
CA LYS A 102 19.55 1.61 -6.90
C LYS A 102 20.05 0.36 -6.19
N LYS A 103 20.70 -0.52 -6.94
CA LYS A 103 21.44 -1.61 -6.35
C LYS A 103 22.73 -1.05 -5.76
N ASP A 104 22.85 -1.11 -4.44
CA ASP A 104 24.01 -0.63 -3.71
C ASP A 104 24.36 -1.65 -2.63
N ASP A 105 25.60 -2.13 -2.64
CA ASP A 105 26.11 -3.05 -1.63
C ASP A 105 26.14 -2.44 -0.22
N PHE A 106 26.00 -1.11 -0.14
CA PHE A 106 25.85 -0.42 1.13
C PHE A 106 24.69 -0.98 1.97
N PHE A 107 23.53 -1.28 1.34
CA PHE A 107 22.38 -1.81 2.07
C PHE A 107 22.64 -3.19 2.67
N LYS A 108 23.49 -4.01 2.03
CA LYS A 108 23.95 -5.30 2.58
C LYS A 108 24.88 -5.12 3.79
N SER A 109 25.55 -3.98 3.88
CA SER A 109 26.46 -3.68 4.99
C SER A 109 25.74 -3.27 6.27
N LEU A 110 24.44 -2.94 6.18
CA LEU A 110 23.64 -2.51 7.33
C LEU A 110 23.42 -3.68 8.30
N LYS A 111 23.57 -3.39 9.59
CA LYS A 111 23.32 -4.35 10.65
C LYS A 111 21.83 -4.33 11.03
N ILE A 112 21.13 -5.36 10.63
CA ILE A 112 19.70 -5.52 10.94
C ILE A 112 19.53 -6.07 12.34
N LEU A 113 18.73 -5.40 13.16
CA LEU A 113 18.32 -5.89 14.47
C LEU A 113 17.06 -6.75 14.32
N ILE A 114 17.12 -7.98 14.81
CA ILE A 114 16.04 -8.98 14.67
C ILE A 114 15.45 -9.22 16.05
N ASP A 115 14.11 -9.16 16.15
CA ASP A 115 13.41 -9.43 17.41
C ASP A 115 13.63 -10.89 17.88
N THR A 116 13.81 -11.08 19.18
CA THR A 116 13.98 -12.40 19.78
C THR A 116 12.79 -13.35 19.59
N ARG A 117 11.60 -12.82 19.26
CA ARG A 117 10.37 -13.58 19.01
C ARG A 117 10.22 -14.04 17.56
N GLU A 118 11.07 -13.52 16.66
CA GLU A 118 11.05 -13.96 15.24
C GLU A 118 11.61 -15.38 15.13
N GLN A 119 10.75 -16.34 14.76
CA GLN A 119 11.10 -17.76 14.74
C GLN A 119 11.73 -18.20 13.41
N GLN A 120 11.45 -17.50 12.34
CA GLN A 120 11.96 -17.79 10.99
C GLN A 120 12.54 -16.53 10.35
N PRO A 121 13.63 -16.00 10.92
CA PRO A 121 14.16 -14.72 10.44
C PRO A 121 14.60 -14.82 8.99
N LEU A 122 14.49 -13.68 8.30
CA LEU A 122 15.07 -13.50 6.99
C LEU A 122 16.60 -13.49 7.08
N GLU A 123 17.25 -13.79 5.97
CA GLU A 123 18.71 -13.82 5.90
C GLU A 123 19.26 -12.44 5.50
N PHE A 124 20.11 -11.89 6.36
CA PHE A 124 20.85 -10.64 6.13
C PHE A 124 22.33 -10.86 6.32
N ASP A 125 23.17 -10.19 5.51
CA ASP A 125 24.62 -10.32 5.59
C ASP A 125 25.15 -9.95 6.99
N LYS A 126 24.50 -8.98 7.65
CA LYS A 126 24.80 -8.59 9.03
C LYS A 126 23.53 -8.47 9.85
N SER A 127 23.46 -9.18 10.93
CA SER A 127 22.31 -9.12 11.84
C SER A 127 22.73 -9.31 13.30
N MET A 128 21.85 -8.91 14.20
CA MET A 128 21.96 -9.17 15.63
C MET A 128 20.56 -9.38 16.20
N THR A 129 20.39 -10.40 17.00
CA THR A 129 19.13 -10.68 17.69
C THR A 129 19.08 -9.90 19.02
N MET A 130 17.97 -9.20 19.23
CA MET A 130 17.67 -8.52 20.48
C MET A 130 16.16 -8.30 20.63
N LYS A 131 15.71 -8.01 21.83
CA LYS A 131 14.29 -7.67 22.05
C LYS A 131 13.98 -6.30 21.46
N LEU A 132 13.01 -6.25 20.57
CA LEU A 132 12.51 -5.01 19.96
C LEU A 132 11.18 -4.59 20.61
N ASP A 133 10.90 -3.29 20.57
CA ASP A 133 9.64 -2.76 21.11
C ASP A 133 8.45 -3.07 20.16
N PHE A 134 8.70 -3.10 18.85
CA PHE A 134 7.68 -3.35 17.82
C PHE A 134 8.25 -4.22 16.71
N GLY A 135 7.36 -4.96 16.02
CA GLY A 135 7.70 -5.71 14.82
C GLY A 135 8.81 -6.73 15.00
N ASP A 136 9.47 -7.03 13.88
CA ASP A 136 10.47 -8.09 13.77
C ASP A 136 11.88 -7.55 13.46
N TYR A 137 11.97 -6.40 12.77
CA TYR A 137 13.23 -5.83 12.30
C TYR A 137 13.28 -4.31 12.51
N THR A 138 14.49 -3.82 12.84
CA THR A 138 14.84 -2.39 12.82
C THR A 138 16.34 -2.23 12.58
N LEU A 139 16.82 -0.98 12.55
CA LEU A 139 18.25 -0.66 12.54
C LEU A 139 18.70 -0.13 13.90
N GLY A 140 19.95 -0.40 14.25
CA GLY A 140 20.59 0.26 15.39
C GLY A 140 21.16 1.64 15.01
N ALA A 141 21.68 2.35 16.03
CA ALA A 141 22.41 3.59 15.79
C ALA A 141 23.60 3.35 14.82
N PRO A 142 23.96 4.32 13.95
CA PRO A 142 23.40 5.69 13.85
C PRO A 142 22.14 5.81 12.98
N HIS A 143 21.67 4.72 12.38
CA HIS A 143 20.59 4.74 11.37
C HIS A 143 19.18 4.55 11.94
N TYR A 144 19.06 4.26 13.23
CA TYR A 144 17.77 4.13 13.90
C TYR A 144 16.98 5.44 13.87
N ASP A 145 15.76 5.40 13.38
CA ASP A 145 14.89 6.57 13.29
C ASP A 145 13.42 6.27 13.63
N TYR A 146 13.20 5.27 14.51
CA TYR A 146 11.85 4.86 14.94
C TYR A 146 11.03 4.12 13.85
N THR A 147 11.71 3.57 12.85
CA THR A 147 11.10 2.76 11.79
C THR A 147 11.31 1.29 12.06
N TYR A 148 10.23 0.52 12.00
CA TYR A 148 10.20 -0.93 12.22
C TYR A 148 9.55 -1.63 11.05
N VAL A 149 9.89 -2.90 10.86
CA VAL A 149 9.25 -3.80 9.93
C VAL A 149 8.62 -4.96 10.69
N ASP A 150 7.35 -5.23 10.44
CA ASP A 150 6.64 -6.44 10.86
C ASP A 150 6.50 -7.34 9.62
N ARG A 151 7.15 -8.50 9.64
CA ARG A 151 7.14 -9.46 8.54
C ARG A 151 5.96 -10.41 8.68
N LYS A 152 5.23 -10.65 7.59
CA LYS A 152 4.11 -11.58 7.54
C LYS A 152 4.27 -12.57 6.38
N SER A 153 4.15 -13.87 6.67
CA SER A 153 3.78 -14.83 5.64
C SER A 153 2.36 -14.56 5.15
N GLU A 154 1.97 -15.13 4.02
CA GLU A 154 0.59 -15.00 3.51
C GLU A 154 -0.44 -15.50 4.53
N THR A 155 -0.18 -16.63 5.18
CA THR A 155 -1.07 -17.20 6.20
C THR A 155 -1.18 -16.31 7.43
N ASP A 156 -0.06 -15.81 7.94
CA ASP A 156 -0.03 -14.91 9.10
C ASP A 156 -0.70 -13.58 8.81
N PHE A 157 -0.53 -13.06 7.59
CA PHE A 157 -1.22 -11.86 7.12
C PHE A 157 -2.74 -12.04 7.19
N LYS A 158 -3.28 -13.10 6.60
CA LYS A 158 -4.72 -13.39 6.62
C LYS A 158 -5.25 -13.57 8.05
N GLY A 159 -4.51 -14.24 8.90
CA GLY A 159 -4.87 -14.43 10.31
C GLY A 159 -4.84 -13.14 11.13
N THR A 160 -3.80 -12.33 10.97
CA THR A 160 -3.65 -11.06 11.70
C THR A 160 -4.75 -10.07 11.33
N PHE A 161 -5.07 -9.94 10.06
CA PHE A 161 -6.10 -8.99 9.58
C PHE A 161 -7.50 -9.58 9.51
N SER A 162 -7.75 -10.65 10.25
CA SER A 162 -9.06 -11.20 10.55
C SER A 162 -9.22 -11.37 12.06
N SER A 163 -9.00 -12.55 12.61
CA SER A 163 -9.13 -12.82 14.05
C SER A 163 -8.09 -12.12 14.93
N GLY A 164 -6.93 -11.81 14.40
CA GLY A 164 -5.82 -11.14 15.11
C GLY A 164 -5.86 -9.59 15.12
N LEU A 165 -6.88 -8.98 14.51
CA LEU A 165 -6.93 -7.53 14.26
C LEU A 165 -6.78 -6.69 15.54
N ASP A 166 -7.51 -7.01 16.59
CA ASP A 166 -7.48 -6.25 17.84
C ASP A 166 -6.11 -6.27 18.52
N ARG A 167 -5.42 -7.39 18.44
CA ARG A 167 -4.05 -7.51 18.95
C ARG A 167 -3.11 -6.62 18.17
N PHE A 168 -3.23 -6.61 16.84
CA PHE A 168 -2.40 -5.79 15.97
C PHE A 168 -2.66 -4.29 16.17
N LYS A 169 -3.92 -3.88 16.32
CA LYS A 169 -4.28 -2.49 16.66
C LYS A 169 -3.66 -2.02 17.97
N ARG A 170 -3.65 -2.87 19.00
CA ARG A 170 -2.96 -2.53 20.26
C ARG A 170 -1.45 -2.31 20.08
N GLU A 171 -0.81 -3.09 19.20
CA GLU A 171 0.60 -2.86 18.85
C GLU A 171 0.79 -1.51 18.15
N LEU A 172 -0.07 -1.17 17.20
CA LEU A 172 -0.02 0.13 16.50
C LEU A 172 -0.32 1.31 17.43
N ASP A 173 -1.23 1.17 18.39
CA ASP A 173 -1.49 2.19 19.41
C ASP A 173 -0.24 2.46 20.25
N ARG A 174 0.48 1.42 20.62
CA ARG A 174 1.77 1.55 21.31
C ARG A 174 2.80 2.24 20.42
N ALA A 175 2.94 1.81 19.16
CA ALA A 175 3.87 2.42 18.22
C ALA A 175 3.58 3.92 18.03
N LYS A 176 2.32 4.30 17.92
CA LYS A 176 1.87 5.69 17.85
C LYS A 176 2.28 6.49 19.08
N ASN A 177 2.10 5.94 20.29
CA ASN A 177 2.48 6.59 21.54
C ASN A 177 3.99 6.82 21.65
N PHE A 178 4.81 5.99 21.02
CA PHE A 178 6.26 6.11 20.96
C PHE A 178 6.77 6.81 19.68
N SER A 179 5.89 7.48 18.96
CA SER A 179 6.22 8.17 17.68
C SER A 179 6.97 7.28 16.69
N SER A 180 6.64 6.00 16.69
CA SER A 180 7.25 4.97 15.85
C SER A 180 6.36 4.62 14.68
N TYR A 181 6.95 4.04 13.64
CA TYR A 181 6.27 3.63 12.40
C TYR A 181 6.56 2.17 12.07
N VAL A 182 5.53 1.45 11.64
CA VAL A 182 5.62 0.03 11.30
C VAL A 182 5.25 -0.20 9.84
N PHE A 183 6.19 -0.70 9.06
CA PHE A 183 5.91 -1.26 7.73
C PHE A 183 5.55 -2.74 7.89
N VAL A 184 4.33 -3.10 7.51
CA VAL A 184 3.94 -4.52 7.40
C VAL A 184 4.40 -5.02 6.05
N VAL A 185 5.42 -5.88 6.05
CA VAL A 185 5.98 -6.49 4.84
C VAL A 185 5.43 -7.89 4.69
N VAL A 186 4.63 -8.09 3.64
CA VAL A 186 3.98 -9.37 3.34
C VAL A 186 4.74 -10.09 2.25
N GLU A 187 5.12 -11.35 2.51
CA GLU A 187 5.90 -12.21 1.61
C GLU A 187 5.06 -12.83 0.49
N SER A 188 4.19 -12.05 -0.11
CA SER A 188 3.37 -12.44 -1.25
C SER A 188 2.94 -11.21 -2.03
N THR A 189 2.60 -11.36 -3.29
CA THR A 189 1.91 -10.31 -4.04
C THR A 189 0.42 -10.33 -3.72
N ILE A 190 -0.27 -9.20 -3.93
CA ILE A 190 -1.73 -9.14 -3.80
C ILE A 190 -2.40 -10.13 -4.75
N GLU A 191 -1.91 -10.23 -5.98
CA GLU A 191 -2.40 -11.16 -7.00
C GLU A 191 -2.28 -12.62 -6.54
N ASP A 192 -1.13 -13.01 -5.99
CA ASP A 192 -0.90 -14.36 -5.48
C ASP A 192 -1.78 -14.67 -4.28
N ILE A 193 -1.99 -13.74 -3.36
CA ILE A 193 -2.89 -13.91 -2.22
C ILE A 193 -4.31 -14.23 -2.72
N ILE A 194 -4.81 -13.49 -3.69
CA ILE A 194 -6.14 -13.70 -4.26
C ILE A 194 -6.22 -15.04 -4.98
N LYS A 195 -5.24 -15.35 -5.82
CA LYS A 195 -5.17 -16.61 -6.58
C LYS A 195 -5.07 -17.83 -5.69
N ASN A 196 -4.17 -17.79 -4.69
CA ASN A 196 -3.99 -18.91 -3.75
C ASN A 196 -5.25 -19.14 -2.92
N ASN A 197 -5.96 -18.10 -2.54
CA ASN A 197 -7.22 -18.22 -1.82
C ASN A 197 -8.32 -18.86 -2.67
N LEU A 198 -8.40 -18.53 -3.97
CA LEU A 198 -9.35 -19.15 -4.91
C LEU A 198 -9.10 -20.64 -5.08
N ASN A 199 -7.85 -21.07 -5.07
CA ASN A 199 -7.43 -22.46 -5.27
C ASN A 199 -7.37 -23.28 -3.96
N SER A 200 -7.56 -22.66 -2.81
CA SER A 200 -7.52 -23.33 -1.50
C SER A 200 -8.81 -24.09 -1.21
N HIS A 201 -8.68 -25.24 -0.55
CA HIS A 201 -9.82 -25.95 0.04
C HIS A 201 -10.46 -25.18 1.20
N TYR A 202 -9.66 -24.45 1.96
CA TYR A 202 -10.11 -23.61 3.07
C TYR A 202 -9.94 -22.13 2.69
N LYS A 203 -11.03 -21.53 2.20
CA LYS A 203 -11.01 -20.14 1.76
C LYS A 203 -11.14 -19.18 2.93
N SER A 204 -10.22 -18.25 3.01
CA SER A 204 -10.34 -17.11 3.91
C SER A 204 -11.32 -16.07 3.33
N ASN A 205 -11.98 -15.33 4.20
CA ASN A 205 -12.80 -14.19 3.78
C ASN A 205 -11.89 -12.99 3.43
N LEU A 206 -11.37 -12.96 2.21
CA LEU A 206 -10.47 -11.89 1.76
C LEU A 206 -11.14 -10.52 1.74
N SER A 207 -12.45 -10.44 1.45
CA SER A 207 -13.16 -9.17 1.52
C SER A 207 -13.06 -8.53 2.90
N TYR A 208 -13.15 -9.34 3.94
CA TYR A 208 -12.98 -8.89 5.32
C TYR A 208 -11.53 -8.51 5.64
N VAL A 209 -10.57 -9.32 5.18
CA VAL A 209 -9.14 -9.01 5.31
C VAL A 209 -8.79 -7.67 4.64
N TRP A 210 -9.20 -7.46 3.40
CA TRP A 210 -8.95 -6.22 2.66
C TRP A 210 -9.69 -5.02 3.27
N HIS A 211 -10.89 -5.22 3.79
CA HIS A 211 -11.57 -4.20 4.57
C HIS A 211 -10.74 -3.75 5.76
N ASN A 212 -10.23 -4.68 6.55
CA ASN A 212 -9.41 -4.39 7.73
C ASN A 212 -8.07 -3.73 7.37
N VAL A 213 -7.43 -4.15 6.28
CA VAL A 213 -6.20 -3.51 5.77
C VAL A 213 -6.47 -2.03 5.45
N ARG A 214 -7.57 -1.74 4.74
CA ARG A 214 -7.97 -0.35 4.46
C ARG A 214 -8.21 0.46 5.74
N GLU A 215 -8.98 -0.09 6.66
CA GLU A 215 -9.25 0.58 7.94
C GLU A 215 -7.95 0.91 8.70
N ILE A 216 -7.00 -0.03 8.75
CA ILE A 216 -5.68 0.21 9.33
C ILE A 216 -4.93 1.32 8.62
N CYS A 217 -4.89 1.32 7.28
CA CYS A 217 -4.21 2.36 6.51
C CYS A 217 -4.74 3.77 6.80
N HIS A 218 -6.05 3.90 6.97
CA HIS A 218 -6.69 5.20 7.23
C HIS A 218 -6.64 5.60 8.72
N GLU A 219 -7.00 4.69 9.63
CA GLU A 219 -7.00 4.94 11.07
C GLU A 219 -5.59 5.22 11.61
N TYR A 220 -4.59 4.48 11.10
CA TYR A 220 -3.19 4.60 11.50
C TYR A 220 -2.32 5.31 10.47
N LYS A 221 -2.89 6.27 9.75
CA LYS A 221 -2.11 7.16 8.89
C LYS A 221 -0.98 7.80 9.69
N GLY A 222 0.25 7.72 9.16
CA GLY A 222 1.44 8.20 9.87
C GLY A 222 2.02 7.22 10.90
N VAL A 223 1.46 6.02 11.03
CA VAL A 223 1.93 4.96 11.93
C VAL A 223 2.22 3.64 11.22
N CYS A 224 1.47 3.33 10.15
CA CYS A 224 1.57 2.03 9.49
C CYS A 224 1.29 2.13 7.99
N GLN A 225 1.96 1.30 7.21
CA GLN A 225 1.59 0.97 5.83
C GLN A 225 1.98 -0.47 5.49
N PHE A 226 1.38 -0.98 4.42
CA PHE A 226 1.59 -2.35 3.92
C PHE A 226 2.44 -2.36 2.67
N VAL A 227 3.34 -3.33 2.57
CA VAL A 227 4.19 -3.59 1.41
C VAL A 227 4.13 -5.07 1.06
N PHE A 228 3.64 -5.39 -0.12
CA PHE A 228 3.56 -6.75 -0.65
C PHE A 228 4.73 -6.98 -1.59
N THR A 229 5.65 -7.87 -1.21
CA THR A 229 6.95 -8.00 -1.88
C THR A 229 7.03 -9.15 -2.88
N GLY A 230 6.22 -10.17 -2.71
CA GLY A 230 6.22 -11.37 -3.54
C GLY A 230 6.91 -12.59 -2.95
N GLY A 231 7.82 -12.44 -1.98
CA GLY A 231 8.50 -13.57 -1.33
C GLY A 231 9.61 -13.16 -0.38
N ARG A 232 10.32 -14.16 0.13
CA ARG A 232 11.42 -13.95 1.11
C ARG A 232 12.60 -13.18 0.51
N GLU A 233 13.08 -13.57 -0.67
CA GLU A 233 14.22 -12.89 -1.34
C GLU A 233 13.92 -11.42 -1.59
N GLN A 234 12.74 -11.10 -2.11
CA GLN A 234 12.31 -9.73 -2.35
C GLN A 234 12.19 -8.94 -1.04
N SER A 235 11.75 -9.59 0.04
CA SER A 235 11.68 -8.99 1.37
C SER A 235 13.08 -8.73 1.95
N GLU A 236 14.02 -9.67 1.80
CA GLU A 236 15.42 -9.51 2.21
C GLU A 236 16.12 -8.37 1.47
N GLU A 237 15.79 -8.15 0.20
CA GLU A 237 16.34 -7.04 -0.58
C GLU A 237 15.77 -5.68 -0.14
N ILE A 238 14.44 -5.59 0.10
CA ILE A 238 13.77 -4.30 0.32
C ILE A 238 13.80 -3.83 1.78
N ILE A 239 13.78 -4.73 2.75
CA ILE A 239 13.72 -4.37 4.19
C ILE A 239 14.87 -3.48 4.62
N PRO A 240 16.15 -3.75 4.27
CA PRO A 240 17.24 -2.84 4.61
C PRO A 240 17.05 -1.43 4.04
N LYS A 241 16.53 -1.32 2.82
CA LYS A 241 16.23 -0.04 2.16
C LYS A 241 15.11 0.71 2.88
N ILE A 242 14.03 0.03 3.25
CA ILE A 242 12.93 0.60 4.03
C ILE A 242 13.43 1.16 5.34
N LEU A 243 14.20 0.38 6.07
CA LEU A 243 14.71 0.77 7.39
C LEU A 243 15.73 1.90 7.31
N PHE A 244 16.59 1.91 6.29
CA PHE A 244 17.58 2.97 6.11
C PHE A 244 16.94 4.31 5.70
N HIS A 245 16.02 4.29 4.75
CA HIS A 245 15.31 5.51 4.35
C HIS A 245 14.30 5.97 5.41
N GLY A 246 13.74 5.05 6.17
CA GLY A 246 12.99 5.28 7.39
C GLY A 246 11.91 6.36 7.28
N LYS A 247 12.01 7.41 8.07
CA LYS A 247 11.03 8.52 8.11
C LYS A 247 10.74 9.16 6.77
N LYS A 248 11.69 9.14 5.84
CA LYS A 248 11.49 9.68 4.48
C LYS A 248 10.44 8.89 3.69
N LEU A 249 10.16 7.64 4.10
CA LEU A 249 9.16 6.77 3.46
C LEU A 249 7.78 6.81 4.15
N TRP A 250 7.65 7.37 5.34
CA TRP A 250 6.41 7.28 6.11
C TRP A 250 5.20 7.91 5.41
N ASP A 251 5.43 8.88 4.53
CA ASP A 251 4.39 9.54 3.73
C ASP A 251 4.52 9.23 2.22
N VAL A 252 5.16 8.12 1.89
CA VAL A 252 5.33 7.63 0.52
C VAL A 252 4.47 6.39 0.30
N ASP A 253 3.67 6.36 -0.76
CA ASP A 253 2.93 5.18 -1.20
C ASP A 253 3.92 4.17 -1.84
N LEU A 254 4.61 3.42 -0.99
CA LEU A 254 5.72 2.57 -1.41
C LEU A 254 5.29 1.48 -2.38
N GLN A 255 4.10 0.89 -2.18
CA GLN A 255 3.57 -0.15 -3.07
C GLN A 255 3.39 0.35 -4.49
N TYR A 256 2.93 1.59 -4.67
CA TYR A 256 2.81 2.19 -5.99
C TYR A 256 4.15 2.21 -6.74
N PHE A 257 5.22 2.58 -6.08
CA PHE A 257 6.56 2.63 -6.70
C PHE A 257 7.16 1.26 -6.92
N ILE A 258 6.89 0.30 -6.06
CA ILE A 258 7.30 -1.10 -6.25
C ILE A 258 6.63 -1.70 -7.49
N ASP A 259 5.34 -1.49 -7.65
CA ASP A 259 4.57 -2.05 -8.78
C ASP A 259 4.89 -1.40 -10.13
N LYS A 260 5.54 -0.24 -10.11
CA LYS A 260 6.01 0.46 -11.33
C LYS A 260 7.38 0.01 -11.84
N LYS A 261 8.11 -0.74 -11.05
CA LYS A 261 9.50 -1.10 -11.34
C LYS A 261 9.63 -2.17 -12.44
#